data_4176aa9eb87c17aca6fb0adac844af06
#
_entry.id   4176aa9eb87c17aca6fb0adac844af06
#
_cell.length_a   1.000
_cell.length_b   1.000
_cell.length_c   1.000
_cell.angle_alpha   90.00
_cell.angle_beta   90.00
_cell.angle_gamma   90.00
#
_symmetry.space_group_name_H-M   'P 1'
#
loop_
_entity.id
_entity.type
_entity.pdbx_description
1 polymer ?
#
loop_
_entity_poly.entity_id
_entity_poly.type
_entity_poly.pdbx_seq_one_letter_code
_entity_poly.pdbx_strand_id
1 'polypeptide(L)'
;MESLHFLYRTVPGRMVLKVLTQPSVSEICGRFLDSSLSKCLICPFVKKNQIDLSEYELEQIGSFNDFFSRKIKEDRRSIDRDPEHLIAPCDGLLSVWKIEEGTVLPIKQGHYTVSSLLRNEKIAKHYQDGYCLVFRLCVDHYHRYCYVDSGKKSRNIHLPGIFHTVRPVALDQLPVYTENSREYTVIKTDTFGPVVQMEVGAMLVGRIVNYKEAGMVFRGEEKGMFQYGGSTIVLLVKKDRVKIRQDVLERSRHGIETPVRMGEVIGHA
;
A
#
# COMPACT_ATOMS: atom_id res chain seq x y z
N MET A 1 -3.08 -14.57 -15.79
CA MET A 1 -2.24 -15.18 -14.74
C MET A 1 -0.96 -15.81 -15.32
N GLU A 2 -1.00 -16.44 -16.48
CA GLU A 2 0.15 -17.12 -17.10
C GLU A 2 1.37 -16.24 -17.38
N SER A 3 1.18 -15.01 -17.86
CA SER A 3 2.28 -14.10 -18.17
C SER A 3 3.17 -13.71 -16.96
N LEU A 4 2.58 -13.52 -15.77
CA LEU A 4 3.36 -13.24 -14.57
C LEU A 4 4.09 -14.49 -14.06
N HIS A 5 3.49 -15.66 -14.15
CA HIS A 5 4.17 -16.92 -13.84
C HIS A 5 5.38 -17.14 -14.74
N PHE A 6 5.25 -16.87 -16.04
CA PHE A 6 6.38 -16.90 -16.98
C PHE A 6 7.49 -15.94 -16.53
N LEU A 7 7.17 -14.66 -16.26
CA LEU A 7 8.14 -13.64 -15.87
C LEU A 7 8.92 -13.99 -14.60
N TYR A 8 8.26 -14.54 -13.58
CA TYR A 8 8.90 -14.80 -12.28
C TYR A 8 9.50 -16.20 -12.15
N ARG A 9 9.00 -17.20 -12.87
CA ARG A 9 9.41 -18.60 -12.69
C ARG A 9 10.32 -19.15 -13.79
N THR A 10 10.51 -18.46 -14.91
CA THR A 10 11.39 -18.92 -15.99
C THR A 10 12.64 -18.07 -16.14
N VAL A 11 13.74 -18.64 -16.65
CA VAL A 11 14.97 -17.91 -16.87
C VAL A 11 14.78 -16.78 -17.92
N PRO A 12 14.21 -17.02 -19.12
CA PRO A 12 13.98 -15.93 -20.07
C PRO A 12 12.99 -14.90 -19.54
N GLY A 13 11.96 -15.35 -18.78
CA GLY A 13 11.02 -14.43 -18.12
C GLY A 13 11.72 -13.48 -17.15
N ARG A 14 12.67 -13.97 -16.33
CA ARG A 14 13.42 -13.12 -15.41
C ARG A 14 14.33 -12.11 -16.12
N MET A 15 14.84 -12.43 -17.31
CA MET A 15 15.61 -11.45 -18.13
C MET A 15 14.69 -10.30 -18.58
N VAL A 16 13.49 -10.61 -19.07
CA VAL A 16 12.49 -9.59 -19.42
C VAL A 16 12.05 -8.81 -18.16
N LEU A 17 11.83 -9.50 -17.06
CA LEU A 17 11.45 -8.88 -15.79
C LEU A 17 12.47 -7.84 -15.33
N LYS A 18 13.78 -8.14 -15.45
CA LYS A 18 14.85 -7.21 -15.08
C LYS A 18 14.77 -5.87 -15.82
N VAL A 19 14.30 -5.88 -17.06
CA VAL A 19 14.05 -4.65 -17.83
C VAL A 19 12.76 -3.97 -17.37
N LEU A 20 11.67 -4.73 -17.24
CA LEU A 20 10.36 -4.20 -16.88
C LEU A 20 10.30 -3.58 -15.48
N THR A 21 11.16 -4.00 -14.56
CA THR A 21 11.22 -3.48 -13.18
C THR A 21 12.08 -2.23 -13.04
N GLN A 22 12.75 -1.76 -14.11
CA GLN A 22 13.56 -0.56 -14.05
C GLN A 22 12.70 0.71 -13.89
N PRO A 23 13.14 1.69 -13.08
CA PRO A 23 12.44 2.95 -12.90
C PRO A 23 12.19 3.71 -14.22
N SER A 24 13.17 3.70 -15.14
CA SER A 24 13.06 4.35 -16.45
C SER A 24 11.91 3.79 -17.31
N VAL A 25 11.72 2.46 -17.29
CA VAL A 25 10.60 1.82 -18.01
C VAL A 25 9.27 2.23 -17.39
N SER A 26 9.19 2.23 -16.06
CA SER A 26 8.00 2.70 -15.35
C SER A 26 7.70 4.16 -15.65
N GLU A 27 8.71 5.01 -15.77
CA GLU A 27 8.53 6.44 -16.13
C GLU A 27 7.97 6.62 -17.55
N ILE A 28 8.50 5.88 -18.53
CA ILE A 28 7.99 5.93 -19.91
C ILE A 28 6.55 5.44 -19.96
N CYS A 29 6.26 4.31 -19.31
CA CYS A 29 4.88 3.81 -19.21
C CYS A 29 3.96 4.82 -18.51
N GLY A 30 4.42 5.44 -17.43
CA GLY A 30 3.70 6.47 -16.70
C GLY A 30 3.32 7.65 -17.58
N ARG A 31 4.25 8.20 -18.38
CA ARG A 31 4.00 9.28 -19.33
C ARG A 31 2.94 8.91 -20.37
N PHE A 32 2.98 7.67 -20.88
CA PHE A 32 1.93 7.19 -21.77
C PHE A 32 0.57 7.13 -21.07
N LEU A 33 0.54 6.60 -19.83
CA LEU A 33 -0.69 6.46 -19.06
C LEU A 33 -1.26 7.81 -18.58
N ASP A 34 -0.44 8.86 -18.52
CA ASP A 34 -0.87 10.25 -18.27
C ASP A 34 -1.46 10.91 -19.54
N SER A 35 -1.24 10.34 -20.72
CA SER A 35 -1.74 10.89 -21.98
C SER A 35 -3.21 10.56 -22.23
N SER A 36 -3.91 11.41 -22.99
CA SER A 36 -5.29 11.16 -23.41
C SER A 36 -5.45 9.91 -24.28
N LEU A 37 -4.40 9.47 -24.97
CA LEU A 37 -4.39 8.24 -25.78
C LEU A 37 -4.64 7.00 -24.93
N SER A 38 -4.24 7.02 -23.66
CA SER A 38 -4.41 5.90 -22.73
C SER A 38 -5.87 5.65 -22.32
N LYS A 39 -6.80 6.54 -22.62
CA LYS A 39 -8.24 6.37 -22.33
C LYS A 39 -8.83 5.10 -22.96
N CYS A 40 -8.31 4.68 -24.12
CA CYS A 40 -8.77 3.45 -24.77
C CYS A 40 -8.57 2.19 -23.89
N LEU A 41 -7.67 2.24 -22.92
CA LEU A 41 -7.41 1.16 -21.98
C LEU A 41 -8.45 1.05 -20.86
N ILE A 42 -9.23 2.10 -20.57
CA ILE A 42 -10.16 2.17 -19.44
C ILE A 42 -11.26 1.12 -19.58
N CYS A 43 -11.97 1.11 -20.70
CA CYS A 43 -13.11 0.21 -20.88
C CYS A 43 -12.74 -1.30 -20.81
N PRO A 44 -11.67 -1.78 -21.48
CA PRO A 44 -11.20 -3.16 -21.32
C PRO A 44 -10.76 -3.47 -19.88
N PHE A 45 -10.12 -2.52 -19.21
CA PHE A 45 -9.66 -2.66 -17.82
C PHE A 45 -10.83 -2.82 -16.86
N VAL A 46 -11.85 -1.96 -16.96
CA VAL A 46 -13.08 -2.02 -16.15
C VAL A 46 -13.78 -3.37 -16.31
N LYS A 47 -13.99 -3.81 -17.56
CA LYS A 47 -14.64 -5.10 -17.86
C LYS A 47 -13.86 -6.27 -17.31
N LYS A 48 -12.53 -6.29 -17.51
CA LYS A 48 -11.66 -7.41 -17.08
C LYS A 48 -11.60 -7.54 -15.55
N ASN A 49 -11.62 -6.42 -14.83
CA ASN A 49 -11.48 -6.39 -13.38
C ASN A 49 -12.83 -6.23 -12.66
N GLN A 50 -13.95 -6.19 -13.39
CA GLN A 50 -15.32 -6.09 -12.84
C GLN A 50 -15.49 -4.89 -11.89
N ILE A 51 -14.92 -3.73 -12.26
CA ILE A 51 -14.95 -2.54 -11.40
C ILE A 51 -16.34 -1.92 -11.44
N ASP A 52 -16.96 -1.77 -10.26
CA ASP A 52 -18.20 -1.02 -10.12
C ASP A 52 -17.94 0.48 -10.20
N LEU A 53 -18.35 1.09 -11.30
CA LEU A 53 -18.16 2.52 -11.53
C LEU A 53 -19.16 3.40 -10.77
N SER A 54 -20.21 2.84 -10.21
CA SER A 54 -21.26 3.59 -9.51
C SER A 54 -20.77 4.33 -8.27
N GLU A 55 -19.67 3.83 -7.67
CA GLU A 55 -19.06 4.42 -6.47
C GLU A 55 -18.15 5.63 -6.75
N TYR A 56 -17.79 5.92 -8.01
CA TYR A 56 -16.72 6.86 -8.37
C TYR A 56 -17.20 8.10 -9.09
N GLU A 57 -16.42 9.19 -8.95
CA GLU A 57 -16.52 10.39 -9.76
C GLU A 57 -15.78 10.18 -11.09
N LEU A 58 -16.47 10.34 -12.23
CA LEU A 58 -15.92 10.05 -13.54
C LEU A 58 -15.82 11.27 -14.47
N GLU A 59 -16.26 12.45 -14.00
CA GLU A 59 -16.42 13.63 -14.84
C GLU A 59 -15.09 14.23 -15.35
N GLN A 60 -14.00 14.05 -14.62
CA GLN A 60 -12.70 14.67 -14.92
C GLN A 60 -11.63 13.68 -15.37
N ILE A 61 -12.02 12.57 -15.99
CA ILE A 61 -11.06 11.54 -16.41
C ILE A 61 -10.50 11.89 -17.79
N GLY A 62 -9.26 12.40 -17.79
CA GLY A 62 -8.49 12.77 -18.98
C GLY A 62 -7.58 11.66 -19.50
N SER A 63 -7.19 10.70 -18.65
CA SER A 63 -6.19 9.67 -18.92
C SER A 63 -6.51 8.37 -18.18
N PHE A 64 -5.73 7.33 -18.43
CA PHE A 64 -5.84 6.08 -17.67
C PHE A 64 -5.38 6.26 -16.21
N ASN A 65 -4.36 7.09 -15.95
CA ASN A 65 -3.91 7.39 -14.58
C ASN A 65 -4.96 8.17 -13.80
N ASP A 66 -5.68 9.10 -14.41
CA ASP A 66 -6.82 9.78 -13.75
C ASP A 66 -7.89 8.77 -13.36
N PHE A 67 -8.18 7.82 -14.28
CA PHE A 67 -9.13 6.75 -14.00
C PHE A 67 -8.64 5.83 -12.87
N PHE A 68 -7.37 5.48 -12.86
CA PHE A 68 -6.82 4.58 -11.84
C PHE A 68 -6.83 5.21 -10.45
N SER A 69 -6.49 6.49 -10.36
CA SER A 69 -6.53 7.30 -9.12
C SER A 69 -7.83 8.09 -8.96
N ARG A 70 -8.93 7.65 -9.61
CA ARG A 70 -10.25 8.27 -9.57
C ARG A 70 -10.71 8.53 -8.14
N LYS A 71 -11.48 9.59 -7.94
CA LYS A 71 -12.09 9.88 -6.64
C LYS A 71 -13.32 9.01 -6.41
N ILE A 72 -13.52 8.67 -5.17
CA ILE A 72 -14.76 8.04 -4.72
C ILE A 72 -15.77 9.13 -4.38
N LYS A 73 -17.05 8.87 -4.64
CA LYS A 73 -18.15 9.78 -4.26
C LYS A 73 -18.19 9.92 -2.73
N GLU A 74 -18.60 11.08 -2.27
CA GLU A 74 -18.89 11.30 -0.87
C GLU A 74 -19.85 10.20 -0.38
N ASP A 75 -19.75 9.80 0.87
CA ASP A 75 -20.55 8.75 1.53
C ASP A 75 -20.25 7.28 1.10
N ARG A 76 -19.37 7.01 0.14
CA ARG A 76 -19.03 5.64 -0.24
C ARG A 76 -17.93 5.01 0.61
N ARG A 77 -17.17 5.83 1.33
CA ARG A 77 -16.22 5.40 2.38
C ARG A 77 -16.47 6.22 3.63
N SER A 78 -17.18 5.59 4.58
CA SER A 78 -17.40 6.17 5.89
C SER A 78 -16.12 6.08 6.71
N ILE A 79 -15.60 7.22 7.15
CA ILE A 79 -14.45 7.30 8.05
C ILE A 79 -14.99 7.24 9.49
N ASP A 80 -14.62 6.18 10.21
CA ASP A 80 -14.90 6.09 11.65
C ASP A 80 -14.21 7.25 12.38
N ARG A 81 -14.99 7.96 13.20
CA ARG A 81 -14.55 9.20 13.88
C ARG A 81 -14.14 8.99 15.33
N ASP A 82 -14.36 7.79 15.88
CA ASP A 82 -13.95 7.50 17.26
C ASP A 82 -12.42 7.55 17.38
N PRO A 83 -11.87 8.43 18.24
CA PRO A 83 -10.42 8.57 18.38
C PRO A 83 -9.75 7.31 18.93
N GLU A 84 -10.46 6.45 19.64
CA GLU A 84 -9.91 5.19 20.16
C GLU A 84 -9.84 4.08 19.11
N HIS A 85 -10.47 4.25 17.95
CA HIS A 85 -10.45 3.27 16.88
C HIS A 85 -9.29 3.49 15.91
N LEU A 86 -8.52 2.45 15.62
CA LEU A 86 -7.57 2.46 14.51
C LEU A 86 -8.31 2.11 13.22
N ILE A 87 -8.23 2.99 12.21
CA ILE A 87 -8.89 2.80 10.92
C ILE A 87 -7.94 2.28 9.84
N ALA A 88 -8.50 1.59 8.85
CA ALA A 88 -7.77 1.21 7.63
C ALA A 88 -7.45 2.45 6.79
N PRO A 89 -6.20 2.64 6.35
CA PRO A 89 -5.79 3.81 5.55
C PRO A 89 -6.27 3.75 4.10
N CYS A 90 -6.67 2.59 3.61
CA CYS A 90 -7.05 2.37 2.22
C CYS A 90 -7.97 1.15 2.08
N ASP A 91 -8.57 0.99 0.92
CA ASP A 91 -9.15 -0.27 0.49
C ASP A 91 -8.02 -1.29 0.23
N GLY A 92 -8.21 -2.53 0.64
CA GLY A 92 -7.19 -3.53 0.40
C GLY A 92 -7.43 -4.87 1.08
N LEU A 93 -6.43 -5.71 0.97
CA LEU A 93 -6.36 -7.01 1.62
C LEU A 93 -5.34 -6.91 2.76
N LEU A 94 -5.83 -6.93 3.99
CA LEU A 94 -5.05 -6.74 5.21
C LEU A 94 -4.48 -8.07 5.70
N SER A 95 -3.20 -8.05 6.03
CA SER A 95 -2.51 -9.07 6.82
C SER A 95 -1.76 -8.41 7.98
N VAL A 96 -1.71 -9.07 9.12
CA VAL A 96 -1.10 -8.53 10.34
C VAL A 96 -0.08 -9.52 10.90
N TRP A 97 1.09 -9.00 11.27
CA TRP A 97 2.15 -9.77 11.93
C TRP A 97 2.60 -9.07 13.20
N LYS A 98 2.86 -9.87 14.23
CA LYS A 98 3.55 -9.38 15.42
C LYS A 98 5.04 -9.23 15.09
N ILE A 99 5.64 -8.13 15.53
CA ILE A 99 7.06 -7.84 15.33
C ILE A 99 7.81 -8.39 16.55
N GLU A 100 8.43 -9.57 16.41
CA GLU A 100 9.25 -10.16 17.48
C GLU A 100 10.75 -9.88 17.23
N GLU A 101 11.61 -10.06 18.22
CA GLU A 101 13.06 -9.85 18.06
C GLU A 101 13.63 -10.85 17.04
N GLY A 102 14.33 -10.34 16.03
CA GLY A 102 14.81 -11.17 14.93
C GLY A 102 13.72 -11.64 13.99
N THR A 103 12.47 -11.20 14.18
CA THR A 103 11.36 -11.63 13.32
C THR A 103 11.58 -11.14 11.91
N VAL A 104 11.84 -12.07 11.14
CA VAL A 104 11.58 -12.12 9.73
C VAL A 104 10.07 -12.20 9.59
N LEU A 105 9.42 -11.09 9.28
CA LEU A 105 7.99 -11.09 8.99
C LEU A 105 7.75 -12.07 7.85
N PRO A 106 7.10 -13.23 8.08
CA PRO A 106 6.87 -14.23 7.06
C PRO A 106 5.71 -13.75 6.16
N ILE A 107 5.95 -12.66 5.47
CA ILE A 107 5.00 -12.19 4.46
C ILE A 107 5.18 -13.15 3.28
N LYS A 108 4.49 -14.29 3.34
CA LYS A 108 4.66 -15.46 2.46
C LYS A 108 6.09 -16.01 2.56
N GLN A 109 6.82 -16.21 1.46
CA GLN A 109 8.19 -16.75 1.51
C GLN A 109 9.29 -15.67 1.59
N GLY A 110 8.91 -14.40 1.63
CA GLY A 110 9.84 -13.28 1.78
C GLY A 110 10.17 -13.00 3.25
N HIS A 111 11.46 -12.88 3.54
CA HIS A 111 11.97 -12.59 4.87
C HIS A 111 12.18 -11.09 5.04
N TYR A 112 11.28 -10.40 5.77
CA TYR A 112 11.37 -8.96 5.99
C TYR A 112 11.62 -8.66 7.46
N THR A 113 12.59 -7.82 7.74
CA THR A 113 12.70 -7.20 9.06
C THR A 113 12.19 -5.76 8.98
N VAL A 114 11.69 -5.22 10.08
CA VAL A 114 11.29 -3.81 10.13
C VAL A 114 12.47 -2.90 9.80
N SER A 115 13.68 -3.30 10.20
CA SER A 115 14.92 -2.59 9.87
C SER A 115 15.17 -2.54 8.36
N SER A 116 14.97 -3.64 7.65
CA SER A 116 15.13 -3.70 6.19
C SER A 116 14.06 -2.89 5.45
N LEU A 117 12.83 -2.89 5.96
CA LEU A 117 11.73 -2.08 5.42
C LEU A 117 12.05 -0.58 5.51
N LEU A 118 12.49 -0.12 6.67
CA LEU A 118 12.75 1.30 6.95
C LEU A 118 14.14 1.77 6.50
N ARG A 119 15.08 0.84 6.26
CA ARG A 119 16.53 1.12 6.15
C ARG A 119 17.02 2.02 7.32
N ASN A 120 16.42 1.84 8.48
CA ASN A 120 16.71 2.62 9.69
C ASN A 120 16.50 1.76 10.94
N GLU A 121 17.60 1.23 11.47
CA GLU A 121 17.58 0.35 12.63
C GLU A 121 17.12 1.06 13.92
N LYS A 122 17.47 2.35 14.08
CA LYS A 122 17.07 3.13 15.26
C LYS A 122 15.57 3.29 15.35
N ILE A 123 14.91 3.61 14.21
CA ILE A 123 13.46 3.71 14.17
C ILE A 123 12.83 2.30 14.32
N ALA A 124 13.38 1.28 13.68
CA ALA A 124 12.84 -0.07 13.72
C ALA A 124 12.75 -0.64 15.15
N LYS A 125 13.76 -0.42 15.98
CA LYS A 125 13.79 -0.86 17.40
C LYS A 125 12.60 -0.36 18.22
N HIS A 126 12.02 0.78 17.86
CA HIS A 126 10.86 1.34 18.58
C HIS A 126 9.56 0.57 18.33
N TYR A 127 9.51 -0.30 17.31
CA TYR A 127 8.32 -1.06 16.94
C TYR A 127 8.42 -2.54 17.33
N GLN A 128 9.49 -2.93 18.00
CA GLN A 128 9.62 -4.28 18.53
C GLN A 128 8.46 -4.63 19.45
N ASP A 129 8.00 -5.88 19.40
CA ASP A 129 6.82 -6.43 20.07
C ASP A 129 5.48 -5.77 19.65
N GLY A 130 5.50 -4.82 18.73
CA GLY A 130 4.32 -4.21 18.13
C GLY A 130 3.74 -5.02 16.98
N TYR A 131 3.02 -4.35 16.09
CA TYR A 131 2.41 -4.97 14.91
C TYR A 131 2.86 -4.29 13.62
N CYS A 132 3.05 -5.12 12.59
CA CYS A 132 3.16 -4.72 11.20
C CYS A 132 1.88 -5.11 10.47
N LEU A 133 1.14 -4.11 9.98
CA LEU A 133 -0.09 -4.28 9.22
C LEU A 133 0.23 -3.98 7.76
N VAL A 134 -0.08 -4.92 6.87
CA VAL A 134 0.19 -4.80 5.43
C VAL A 134 -1.13 -4.82 4.67
N PHE A 135 -1.42 -3.74 3.97
CA PHE A 135 -2.60 -3.56 3.12
C PHE A 135 -2.17 -3.68 1.66
N ARG A 136 -2.50 -4.78 1.03
CA ARG A 136 -2.20 -5.01 -0.39
C ARG A 136 -3.38 -4.55 -1.24
N LEU A 137 -3.17 -3.52 -2.05
CA LEU A 137 -4.17 -3.03 -2.98
C LEU A 137 -4.09 -3.82 -4.29
N CYS A 138 -5.22 -4.40 -4.69
CA CYS A 138 -5.40 -4.98 -6.02
C CYS A 138 -5.82 -3.90 -7.01
N VAL A 139 -5.70 -4.17 -8.29
CA VAL A 139 -5.93 -3.19 -9.36
C VAL A 139 -7.39 -2.69 -9.47
N ASP A 140 -8.32 -3.40 -8.89
CA ASP A 140 -9.74 -3.08 -8.78
C ASP A 140 -10.08 -2.23 -7.54
N HIS A 141 -9.20 -2.18 -6.54
CA HIS A 141 -9.41 -1.40 -5.34
C HIS A 141 -9.32 0.12 -5.60
N TYR A 142 -9.75 0.91 -4.60
CA TYR A 142 -9.56 2.34 -4.54
C TYR A 142 -8.10 2.66 -4.22
N HIS A 143 -7.45 3.52 -5.03
CA HIS A 143 -6.00 3.75 -4.92
C HIS A 143 -5.62 5.08 -4.25
N ARG A 144 -6.57 5.76 -3.61
CA ARG A 144 -6.28 6.87 -2.68
C ARG A 144 -6.27 6.35 -1.26
N TYR A 145 -5.55 7.03 -0.39
CA TYR A 145 -5.37 6.61 0.99
C TYR A 145 -5.35 7.80 1.94
N CYS A 146 -5.70 7.54 3.20
CA CYS A 146 -5.85 8.56 4.23
C CYS A 146 -4.89 8.35 5.40
N TYR A 147 -4.79 9.35 6.27
CA TYR A 147 -4.14 9.21 7.56
C TYR A 147 -5.02 8.42 8.53
N VAL A 148 -4.39 7.50 9.28
CA VAL A 148 -5.09 6.59 10.20
C VAL A 148 -5.52 7.27 11.50
N ASP A 149 -4.91 8.39 11.84
CA ASP A 149 -5.22 9.18 13.02
C ASP A 149 -4.74 10.63 12.86
N SER A 150 -5.21 11.53 13.74
CA SER A 150 -4.72 12.90 13.83
C SER A 150 -3.36 12.96 14.52
N GLY A 151 -2.58 14.01 14.23
CA GLY A 151 -1.28 14.19 14.88
C GLY A 151 -0.27 14.95 14.04
N LYS A 152 0.98 14.95 14.49
CA LYS A 152 2.09 15.63 13.81
C LYS A 152 2.89 14.65 12.95
N LYS A 153 2.87 14.87 11.64
CA LYS A 153 3.59 14.10 10.62
C LYS A 153 5.01 14.61 10.44
N SER A 154 5.98 13.70 10.35
CA SER A 154 7.36 13.98 9.90
C SER A 154 7.42 14.26 8.40
N ARG A 155 8.59 14.67 7.91
CA ARG A 155 8.87 14.67 6.46
C ARG A 155 8.70 13.27 5.86
N ASN A 156 8.44 13.24 4.57
CA ASN A 156 8.46 12.00 3.79
C ASN A 156 9.91 11.53 3.62
N ILE A 157 10.15 10.24 3.80
CA ILE A 157 11.46 9.60 3.62
C ILE A 157 11.34 8.65 2.45
N HIS A 158 11.92 9.06 1.32
CA HIS A 158 11.95 8.25 0.10
C HIS A 158 13.09 7.24 0.13
N LEU A 159 12.76 5.98 -0.11
CA LEU A 159 13.72 4.88 -0.25
C LEU A 159 13.68 4.38 -1.70
N PRO A 160 14.70 4.74 -2.50
CA PRO A 160 14.73 4.32 -3.90
C PRO A 160 14.85 2.80 -4.04
N GLY A 161 14.26 2.28 -5.08
CA GLY A 161 14.23 0.85 -5.38
C GLY A 161 13.75 0.56 -6.80
N ILE A 162 13.47 -0.69 -7.07
CA ILE A 162 12.89 -1.17 -8.33
C ILE A 162 11.39 -1.40 -8.17
N PHE A 163 10.72 -1.93 -9.19
CA PHE A 163 9.27 -2.07 -9.19
C PHE A 163 8.84 -3.50 -9.52
N HIS A 164 8.88 -4.41 -8.55
CA HIS A 164 8.24 -5.71 -8.66
C HIS A 164 6.74 -5.62 -8.41
N THR A 165 5.95 -6.53 -9.00
CA THR A 165 4.53 -6.65 -8.64
C THR A 165 4.36 -7.12 -7.19
N VAL A 166 3.35 -6.61 -6.50
CA VAL A 166 2.98 -7.04 -5.13
C VAL A 166 2.04 -8.25 -5.12
N ARG A 167 1.83 -8.90 -6.27
CA ARG A 167 1.03 -10.14 -6.35
C ARG A 167 1.77 -11.33 -5.74
N PRO A 168 1.04 -12.35 -5.24
CA PRO A 168 1.64 -13.51 -4.58
C PRO A 168 2.78 -14.17 -5.35
N VAL A 169 2.68 -14.27 -6.68
CA VAL A 169 3.72 -14.89 -7.52
C VAL A 169 5.10 -14.22 -7.41
N ALA A 170 5.16 -12.92 -7.16
CA ALA A 170 6.42 -12.20 -6.93
C ALA A 170 6.85 -12.29 -5.47
N LEU A 171 5.92 -12.14 -4.54
CA LEU A 171 6.17 -12.23 -3.10
C LEU A 171 6.73 -13.61 -2.69
N ASP A 172 6.36 -14.66 -3.43
CA ASP A 172 6.86 -16.01 -3.21
C ASP A 172 8.31 -16.22 -3.72
N GLN A 173 8.86 -15.30 -4.50
CA GLN A 173 10.17 -15.43 -5.13
C GLN A 173 11.19 -14.35 -4.70
N LEU A 174 10.72 -13.18 -4.30
CA LEU A 174 11.56 -11.99 -4.09
C LEU A 174 11.11 -11.18 -2.87
N PRO A 175 12.04 -10.51 -2.17
CA PRO A 175 11.73 -9.63 -1.04
C PRO A 175 11.16 -8.27 -1.51
N VAL A 176 10.02 -8.30 -2.20
CA VAL A 176 9.41 -7.19 -2.93
C VAL A 176 9.30 -5.91 -2.11
N TYR A 177 8.88 -6.01 -0.85
CA TYR A 177 8.65 -4.81 -0.02
C TYR A 177 9.93 -4.09 0.39
N THR A 178 11.10 -4.75 0.34
CA THR A 178 12.39 -4.13 0.63
C THR A 178 13.14 -3.72 -0.63
N GLU A 179 12.82 -4.31 -1.78
CA GLU A 179 13.41 -3.99 -3.07
C GLU A 179 12.66 -2.89 -3.81
N ASN A 180 11.33 -2.84 -3.66
CA ASN A 180 10.53 -1.82 -4.33
C ASN A 180 10.79 -0.42 -3.76
N SER A 181 10.68 0.57 -4.66
CA SER A 181 10.66 1.98 -4.30
C SER A 181 9.50 2.23 -3.34
N ARG A 182 9.79 2.94 -2.25
CA ARG A 182 8.82 3.21 -1.19
C ARG A 182 9.07 4.52 -0.50
N GLU A 183 8.05 5.04 0.12
CA GLU A 183 8.11 6.26 0.90
C GLU A 183 7.43 6.04 2.25
N TYR A 184 8.00 6.55 3.33
CA TYR A 184 7.37 6.47 4.62
C TYR A 184 7.44 7.77 5.40
N THR A 185 6.52 7.91 6.34
CA THR A 185 6.50 8.99 7.32
C THR A 185 6.22 8.42 8.71
N VAL A 186 6.69 9.12 9.73
CA VAL A 186 6.32 8.85 11.12
C VAL A 186 5.28 9.88 11.52
N ILE A 187 4.12 9.43 11.95
CA ILE A 187 3.05 10.27 12.47
C ILE A 187 3.05 10.11 13.98
N LYS A 188 3.29 11.20 14.69
CA LYS A 188 3.11 11.28 16.14
C LYS A 188 1.63 11.47 16.39
N THR A 189 0.90 10.35 16.41
CA THR A 189 -0.56 10.34 16.52
C THR A 189 -1.01 10.74 17.92
N ASP A 190 -2.21 11.27 18.02
CA ASP A 190 -2.78 11.73 19.29
C ASP A 190 -3.12 10.53 20.20
N THR A 191 -3.59 9.40 19.62
CA THR A 191 -4.06 8.23 20.37
C THR A 191 -3.04 7.09 20.42
N PHE A 192 -2.50 6.65 19.28
CA PHE A 192 -1.70 5.41 19.18
C PHE A 192 -0.20 5.63 19.36
N GLY A 193 0.24 6.87 19.68
CA GLY A 193 1.64 7.24 19.72
C GLY A 193 2.28 7.28 18.33
N PRO A 194 3.61 7.14 18.19
CA PRO A 194 4.25 7.18 16.88
C PRO A 194 3.87 5.96 16.02
N VAL A 195 3.22 6.22 14.88
CA VAL A 195 2.86 5.24 13.84
C VAL A 195 3.71 5.51 12.61
N VAL A 196 4.31 4.49 12.01
CA VAL A 196 4.87 4.58 10.65
C VAL A 196 3.76 4.26 9.66
N GLN A 197 3.60 5.12 8.68
CA GLN A 197 2.79 4.83 7.50
C GLN A 197 3.70 4.87 6.27
N MET A 198 3.79 3.75 5.54
CA MET A 198 4.68 3.55 4.41
C MET A 198 3.86 3.15 3.19
N GLU A 199 4.12 3.81 2.09
CA GLU A 199 3.62 3.48 0.76
C GLU A 199 4.71 2.74 -0.03
N VAL A 200 4.37 1.58 -0.61
CA VAL A 200 5.28 0.76 -1.42
C VAL A 200 4.74 0.70 -2.84
N GLY A 201 5.54 1.15 -3.79
CA GLY A 201 5.21 1.09 -5.21
C GLY A 201 5.33 -0.31 -5.78
N ALA A 202 4.79 -0.52 -6.98
CA ALA A 202 4.85 -1.81 -7.66
C ALA A 202 5.08 -1.69 -9.18
N MET A 203 5.16 -2.83 -9.88
CA MET A 203 5.51 -2.94 -11.29
C MET A 203 4.61 -2.09 -12.19
N LEU A 204 5.23 -1.41 -13.13
CA LEU A 204 4.67 -0.47 -14.13
C LEU A 204 4.10 0.81 -13.55
N VAL A 205 4.11 0.97 -12.22
CA VAL A 205 3.70 2.20 -11.58
C VAL A 205 4.29 2.30 -10.19
N GLY A 206 5.25 3.11 -10.03
CA GLY A 206 5.85 3.40 -8.76
C GLY A 206 5.60 4.82 -8.30
N ARG A 207 4.65 5.54 -8.89
CA ARG A 207 4.45 6.92 -8.48
C ARG A 207 3.53 6.98 -7.26
N ILE A 208 4.18 7.18 -6.12
CA ILE A 208 3.54 7.56 -4.87
C ILE A 208 3.39 9.07 -4.89
N VAL A 209 2.18 9.56 -4.67
CA VAL A 209 1.89 10.99 -4.59
C VAL A 209 1.38 11.29 -3.19
N ASN A 210 2.23 11.83 -2.35
CA ASN A 210 1.86 12.33 -1.02
C ASN A 210 1.67 13.86 -1.07
N TYR A 211 0.55 14.37 -0.55
CA TYR A 211 0.18 15.78 -0.69
C TYR A 211 0.89 16.71 0.29
N LYS A 212 1.17 16.22 1.49
CA LYS A 212 1.87 17.02 2.50
C LYS A 212 3.28 16.51 2.73
N GLU A 213 4.24 17.42 2.83
CA GLU A 213 5.61 17.06 3.18
C GLU A 213 5.75 16.79 4.69
N ALA A 214 5.26 17.70 5.51
CA ALA A 214 5.26 17.60 6.98
C ALA A 214 4.15 18.48 7.59
N GLY A 215 3.87 18.32 8.86
CA GLY A 215 2.94 19.20 9.59
C GLY A 215 1.83 18.46 10.31
N MET A 216 0.75 19.17 10.65
CA MET A 216 -0.43 18.57 11.26
C MET A 216 -1.27 17.87 10.21
N VAL A 217 -1.78 16.72 10.58
CA VAL A 217 -2.66 15.88 9.76
C VAL A 217 -3.84 15.42 10.58
N PHE A 218 -4.95 15.06 9.92
CA PHE A 218 -6.18 14.68 10.59
C PHE A 218 -6.62 13.28 10.17
N ARG A 219 -7.27 12.56 11.09
CA ARG A 219 -7.88 11.26 10.85
C ARG A 219 -8.79 11.29 9.61
N GLY A 220 -8.58 10.37 8.67
CA GLY A 220 -9.37 10.27 7.44
C GLY A 220 -9.06 11.35 6.40
N GLU A 221 -8.19 12.32 6.69
CA GLU A 221 -7.69 13.26 5.69
C GLU A 221 -6.91 12.51 4.62
N GLU A 222 -7.19 12.81 3.33
CA GLU A 222 -6.50 12.17 2.22
C GLU A 222 -5.01 12.48 2.25
N LYS A 223 -4.18 11.45 2.46
CA LYS A 223 -2.72 11.56 2.49
C LYS A 223 -2.14 11.62 1.09
N GLY A 224 -2.72 10.87 0.17
CA GLY A 224 -2.22 10.77 -1.19
C GLY A 224 -2.88 9.68 -2.02
N MET A 225 -2.22 9.35 -3.11
CA MET A 225 -2.69 8.34 -4.06
C MET A 225 -1.53 7.57 -4.71
N PHE A 226 -1.85 6.38 -5.17
CA PHE A 226 -1.02 5.64 -6.10
C PHE A 226 -1.50 5.88 -7.54
N GLN A 227 -0.58 6.14 -8.43
CA GLN A 227 -0.86 6.10 -9.86
C GLN A 227 -0.60 4.67 -10.37
N TYR A 228 -1.10 4.28 -11.52
CA TYR A 228 -1.28 2.91 -12.01
C TYR A 228 -0.21 1.88 -11.59
N GLY A 229 -0.66 0.69 -11.11
CA GLY A 229 0.11 -0.49 -10.69
C GLY A 229 -0.36 -1.04 -9.35
N GLY A 230 -0.09 -2.26 -9.02
CA GLY A 230 -0.35 -2.77 -7.67
C GLY A 230 0.42 -1.96 -6.62
N SER A 231 -0.13 -1.81 -5.45
CA SER A 231 0.47 -1.00 -4.39
C SER A 231 0.23 -1.62 -3.01
N THR A 232 0.99 -1.19 -2.04
CA THR A 232 0.87 -1.69 -0.67
C THR A 232 1.06 -0.54 0.30
N ILE A 233 0.24 -0.51 1.35
CA ILE A 233 0.49 0.34 2.51
C ILE A 233 0.94 -0.55 3.67
N VAL A 234 1.97 -0.11 4.38
CA VAL A 234 2.44 -0.76 5.60
C VAL A 234 2.28 0.21 6.77
N LEU A 235 1.60 -0.24 7.82
CA LEU A 235 1.58 0.46 9.10
C LEU A 235 2.43 -0.29 10.11
N LEU A 236 3.25 0.45 10.87
CA LEU A 236 3.92 -0.08 12.04
C LEU A 236 3.36 0.62 13.26
N VAL A 237 2.85 -0.16 14.20
CA VAL A 237 2.33 0.31 15.49
C VAL A 237 3.14 -0.28 16.62
N LYS A 238 3.35 0.50 17.67
CA LYS A 238 4.14 0.08 18.85
C LYS A 238 3.38 -0.94 19.67
N LYS A 239 4.14 -1.69 20.47
CA LYS A 239 3.64 -2.58 21.52
C LYS A 239 2.62 -1.86 22.41
N ASP A 240 1.55 -2.55 22.79
CA ASP A 240 0.52 -2.13 23.75
C ASP A 240 -0.16 -0.79 23.40
N ARG A 241 -0.15 -0.41 22.11
CA ARG A 241 -0.83 0.80 21.62
C ARG A 241 -2.10 0.52 20.84
N VAL A 242 -2.24 -0.68 20.32
CA VAL A 242 -3.40 -1.09 19.52
C VAL A 242 -3.72 -2.54 19.81
N LYS A 243 -4.97 -2.81 20.08
CA LYS A 243 -5.55 -4.15 20.05
C LYS A 243 -6.20 -4.37 18.70
N ILE A 244 -5.57 -5.17 17.87
CA ILE A 244 -6.10 -5.49 16.54
C ILE A 244 -7.33 -6.39 16.68
N ARG A 245 -8.30 -6.24 15.79
CA ARG A 245 -9.49 -7.10 15.69
C ARG A 245 -9.09 -8.58 15.65
N GLN A 246 -9.75 -9.39 16.46
CA GLN A 246 -9.41 -10.81 16.66
C GLN A 246 -9.56 -11.61 15.37
N ASP A 247 -10.61 -11.36 14.58
CA ASP A 247 -10.85 -12.02 13.29
C ASP A 247 -9.71 -11.76 12.28
N VAL A 248 -9.16 -10.53 12.26
CA VAL A 248 -8.03 -10.16 11.40
C VAL A 248 -6.76 -10.90 11.83
N LEU A 249 -6.49 -10.99 13.14
CA LEU A 249 -5.34 -11.72 13.68
C LEU A 249 -5.42 -13.22 13.36
N GLU A 250 -6.58 -13.83 13.58
CA GLU A 250 -6.80 -15.25 13.31
C GLU A 250 -6.63 -15.59 11.83
N ARG A 251 -7.26 -14.81 10.96
CA ARG A 251 -7.10 -14.98 9.50
C ARG A 251 -5.65 -14.84 9.08
N SER A 252 -4.94 -13.82 9.58
CA SER A 252 -3.53 -13.59 9.27
C SER A 252 -2.63 -14.74 9.71
N ARG A 253 -2.87 -15.34 10.89
CA ARG A 253 -2.14 -16.54 11.37
C ARG A 253 -2.28 -17.73 10.42
N HIS A 254 -3.43 -17.85 9.75
CA HIS A 254 -3.69 -18.89 8.73
C HIS A 254 -3.26 -18.47 7.32
N GLY A 255 -2.56 -17.33 7.16
CA GLY A 255 -2.14 -16.82 5.85
C GLY A 255 -3.28 -16.32 4.98
N ILE A 256 -4.44 -16.01 5.58
CA ILE A 256 -5.63 -15.52 4.89
C ILE A 256 -5.72 -14.00 5.06
N GLU A 257 -5.69 -13.28 3.96
CA GLU A 257 -5.86 -11.83 3.95
C GLU A 257 -7.33 -11.46 4.25
N THR A 258 -7.54 -10.35 4.96
CA THR A 258 -8.87 -9.83 5.31
C THR A 258 -9.20 -8.64 4.42
N PRO A 259 -10.27 -8.67 3.61
CA PRO A 259 -10.72 -7.49 2.89
C PRO A 259 -11.13 -6.39 3.87
N VAL A 260 -10.66 -5.18 3.63
CA VAL A 260 -11.01 -3.98 4.41
C VAL A 260 -11.26 -2.80 3.47
N ARG A 261 -12.06 -1.84 3.94
CA ARG A 261 -12.32 -0.58 3.24
C ARG A 261 -11.67 0.58 3.99
N MET A 262 -11.27 1.61 3.25
CA MET A 262 -10.74 2.84 3.84
C MET A 262 -11.71 3.41 4.88
N GLY A 263 -11.19 3.72 6.08
CA GLY A 263 -12.01 4.24 7.17
C GLY A 263 -12.63 3.18 8.08
N GLU A 264 -12.58 1.88 7.70
CA GLU A 264 -13.10 0.77 8.52
C GLU A 264 -12.24 0.55 9.76
N VAL A 265 -12.88 0.24 10.89
CA VAL A 265 -12.19 -0.06 12.16
C VAL A 265 -11.47 -1.40 12.05
N ILE A 266 -10.15 -1.38 12.31
CA ILE A 266 -9.28 -2.58 12.29
C ILE A 266 -8.67 -2.91 13.65
N GLY A 267 -8.85 -2.02 14.63
CA GLY A 267 -8.38 -2.18 16.00
C GLY A 267 -8.80 -1.02 16.87
N HIS A 268 -8.43 -1.05 18.14
CA HIS A 268 -8.70 0.01 19.12
C HIS A 268 -7.52 0.18 20.08
N ALA A 269 -7.44 1.32 20.76
CA ALA A 269 -6.42 1.64 21.75
C ALA A 269 -6.48 0.72 22.98
#